data_01315748b500237ee0cd2ae993d1582e
#
_entry.id   01315748b500237ee0cd2ae993d1582e
#
_cell.length_a   1.000
_cell.length_b   1.000
_cell.length_c   1.000
_cell.angle_alpha   90.00
_cell.angle_beta   90.00
_cell.angle_gamma   90.00
#
_symmetry.space_group_name_H-M   'P 1'
#
loop_
_entity.id
_entity.type
_entity.pdbx_description
1 polymer ?
#
loop_
_entity_poly.entity_id
_entity_poly.type
_entity_poly.pdbx_seq_one_letter_code
_entity_poly.pdbx_strand_id
1 'polypeptide(L)'
;HRIFAANNKKAKIGLPEIKVGIFPGAGGTTRLVRKLGIFGASQFLLEGKTVDPIKAKSSGLIDEVSDNPMADAKAWILVARDVDIVKPWDQKGYKLPGGAPYSPSGFMTFVGASAMVNGKTMGAYPAAKAMMSAIYEGSLVPFDTALRIEARWFTNIVMNPSSSAMIRSLFISKGALEKGAVRPKEVPDQRVKTVGILGAGMMGAGIALVAAQAGINVILVDRDQTAADKGKSYSEKYLTDGINRGKISDKIKEETLTRILATNDYTNLSEADLVIEAVFEDAKVKSDVTKAVVEVIPKDCIFASNTSTLPISELANASKYPENYIGIHFFSPVEKMLLVEIIKGKKTEARAVAKALDFVRQIKKTPIVVNDARFFYANRCIIPYLNEGLRMITEGVPPSIIESAAKQLGFPLGPIQLVDETSIELGAKIARATKAAMGASYPNEQIDEILFWMESKGRLGRKAGEGFYNYNEKGKREGFWNGLEKKFPLSTKKIAFIDVQHRLMFIQALEAVRALEEGVLMDIREGDVGAILGWGFAPWSGGPLSWLDILGTPYATERCKVLCETYGPRFKCPPILAELGKNNEAFYDRFSPES
;
A
#
# COMPACT_ATOMS: atom_id res chain seq x y z
N HIS A 1 14.24 27.61 -20.72
CA HIS A 1 15.50 28.08 -20.10
C HIS A 1 15.29 28.37 -18.60
N ARG A 2 14.27 29.13 -18.22
CA ARG A 2 13.82 29.38 -16.85
C ARG A 2 12.41 28.86 -16.65
N ILE A 3 12.13 28.38 -15.45
CA ILE A 3 10.84 27.82 -15.08
C ILE A 3 10.14 28.81 -14.16
N PHE A 4 9.04 29.40 -14.64
CA PHE A 4 8.13 30.24 -13.88
C PHE A 4 6.91 29.43 -13.48
N ALA A 5 6.58 29.39 -12.21
CA ALA A 5 5.41 28.70 -11.71
C ALA A 5 4.41 29.68 -11.08
N ALA A 6 3.12 29.38 -11.20
CA ALA A 6 2.08 30.14 -10.53
C ALA A 6 2.20 30.00 -9.00
N ASN A 7 1.95 31.10 -8.27
CA ASN A 7 1.86 31.14 -6.82
C ASN A 7 0.56 30.45 -6.33
N ASN A 8 0.48 29.15 -6.57
CA ASN A 8 -0.68 28.34 -6.21
C ASN A 8 -0.25 27.18 -5.29
N LYS A 9 -0.58 27.27 -4.02
CA LYS A 9 -0.25 26.25 -3.00
C LYS A 9 -0.79 24.83 -3.32
N LYS A 10 -1.83 24.74 -4.18
CA LYS A 10 -2.40 23.45 -4.61
C LYS A 10 -1.58 22.81 -5.74
N ALA A 11 -0.79 23.59 -6.49
CA ALA A 11 0.06 23.06 -7.54
C ALA A 11 1.16 22.17 -6.96
N LYS A 12 1.48 21.10 -7.70
CA LYS A 12 2.55 20.16 -7.34
C LYS A 12 3.55 20.08 -8.47
N ILE A 13 4.82 20.30 -8.13
CA ILE A 13 5.94 20.30 -9.07
C ILE A 13 6.92 19.20 -8.67
N GLY A 14 7.33 18.37 -9.61
CA GLY A 14 8.26 17.26 -9.39
C GLY A 14 8.32 16.32 -10.59
N LEU A 15 9.07 15.23 -10.44
CA LEU A 15 9.30 14.18 -11.43
C LEU A 15 8.95 12.82 -10.81
N PRO A 16 7.64 12.45 -10.76
CA PRO A 16 7.18 11.29 -10.00
C PRO A 16 7.30 9.95 -10.74
N GLU A 17 7.91 9.89 -11.91
CA GLU A 17 7.96 8.75 -12.83
C GLU A 17 8.47 7.48 -12.17
N ILE A 18 9.40 7.60 -11.22
CA ILE A 18 9.97 6.45 -10.51
C ILE A 18 8.94 5.64 -9.72
N LYS A 19 7.85 6.29 -9.29
CA LYS A 19 6.76 5.65 -8.54
C LYS A 19 5.95 4.65 -9.37
N VAL A 20 6.06 4.75 -10.68
CA VAL A 20 5.36 3.88 -11.64
C VAL A 20 6.34 3.04 -12.48
N GLY A 21 7.57 2.85 -11.98
CA GLY A 21 8.54 1.93 -12.59
C GLY A 21 9.27 2.44 -13.81
N ILE A 22 9.24 3.75 -14.08
CA ILE A 22 10.07 4.43 -15.09
C ILE A 22 10.85 5.57 -14.42
N PHE A 23 11.63 6.33 -15.19
CA PHE A 23 12.32 7.53 -14.73
C PHE A 23 12.17 8.65 -15.75
N PRO A 24 12.44 9.94 -15.42
CA PRO A 24 12.30 11.03 -16.36
C PRO A 24 13.19 10.85 -17.59
N GLY A 25 12.60 10.55 -18.75
CA GLY A 25 13.29 10.18 -19.99
C GLY A 25 13.30 11.24 -21.09
N ALA A 26 12.68 12.40 -20.83
CA ALA A 26 12.64 13.54 -21.77
C ALA A 26 13.61 14.67 -21.39
N GLY A 27 14.76 14.32 -20.85
CA GLY A 27 15.80 15.26 -20.43
C GLY A 27 15.65 15.76 -18.99
N GLY A 28 14.68 15.24 -18.23
CA GLY A 28 14.45 15.59 -16.83
C GLY A 28 15.58 15.13 -15.91
N THR A 29 16.02 13.91 -16.07
CA THR A 29 17.15 13.31 -15.31
C THR A 29 18.44 14.08 -15.56
N THR A 30 18.81 14.29 -16.83
CA THR A 30 20.03 14.98 -17.24
C THR A 30 20.05 16.43 -16.75
N ARG A 31 18.95 17.18 -16.93
CA ARG A 31 18.87 18.60 -16.53
C ARG A 31 18.94 18.76 -15.02
N LEU A 32 18.20 17.92 -14.29
CA LEU A 32 18.11 18.08 -12.85
C LEU A 32 19.43 17.75 -12.16
N VAL A 33 20.12 16.69 -12.60
CA VAL A 33 21.45 16.34 -12.10
C VAL A 33 22.48 17.43 -12.41
N ARG A 34 22.46 18.01 -13.60
CA ARG A 34 23.34 19.12 -13.94
C ARG A 34 23.04 20.40 -13.14
N LYS A 35 21.78 20.63 -12.77
CA LYS A 35 21.37 21.79 -11.99
C LYS A 35 21.67 21.64 -10.49
N LEU A 36 21.40 20.45 -9.91
CA LEU A 36 21.39 20.22 -8.46
C LEU A 36 22.45 19.22 -7.96
N GLY A 37 23.14 18.54 -8.88
CA GLY A 37 23.95 17.37 -8.54
C GLY A 37 23.09 16.15 -8.17
N ILE A 38 23.73 15.00 -7.94
CA ILE A 38 23.03 13.72 -7.66
C ILE A 38 22.24 13.80 -6.36
N PHE A 39 22.85 14.27 -5.26
CA PHE A 39 22.17 14.31 -3.97
C PHE A 39 21.04 15.34 -3.93
N GLY A 40 21.22 16.52 -4.52
CA GLY A 40 20.17 17.53 -4.61
C GLY A 40 18.98 17.08 -5.47
N ALA A 41 19.24 16.33 -6.55
CA ALA A 41 18.24 15.76 -7.42
C ALA A 41 17.55 14.52 -6.85
N SER A 42 18.15 13.81 -5.91
CA SER A 42 17.71 12.48 -5.43
C SER A 42 16.28 12.46 -4.92
N GLN A 43 15.85 13.46 -4.16
CA GLN A 43 14.47 13.53 -3.65
C GLN A 43 13.41 13.60 -4.76
N PHE A 44 13.74 14.17 -5.90
CA PHE A 44 12.84 14.29 -7.06
C PHE A 44 12.94 13.08 -7.99
N LEU A 45 14.15 12.58 -8.22
CA LEU A 45 14.40 11.49 -9.16
C LEU A 45 14.18 10.10 -8.53
N LEU A 46 14.72 9.86 -7.32
CA LEU A 46 14.67 8.54 -6.65
C LEU A 46 13.43 8.36 -5.77
N GLU A 47 12.90 9.44 -5.20
CA GLU A 47 11.70 9.38 -4.36
C GLU A 47 10.44 9.86 -5.09
N GLY A 48 10.59 10.45 -6.27
CA GLY A 48 9.48 11.00 -7.04
C GLY A 48 8.67 12.03 -6.23
N LYS A 49 9.36 12.84 -5.41
CA LYS A 49 8.71 13.81 -4.53
C LYS A 49 8.16 14.97 -5.34
N THR A 50 6.93 15.36 -5.02
CA THR A 50 6.32 16.58 -5.52
C THR A 50 6.20 17.60 -4.40
N VAL A 51 6.44 18.87 -4.69
CA VAL A 51 6.42 19.98 -3.74
C VAL A 51 5.57 21.14 -4.27
N ASP A 52 5.15 22.05 -3.39
CA ASP A 52 4.52 23.29 -3.81
C ASP A 52 5.51 24.23 -4.51
N PRO A 53 5.04 25.27 -5.24
CA PRO A 53 5.91 26.16 -6.00
C PRO A 53 6.97 26.88 -5.17
N ILE A 54 6.65 27.32 -3.95
CA ILE A 54 7.60 28.02 -3.07
C ILE A 54 8.75 27.09 -2.69
N LYS A 55 8.41 25.87 -2.32
CA LYS A 55 9.41 24.83 -1.98
C LYS A 55 10.19 24.37 -3.21
N ALA A 56 9.55 24.32 -4.37
CA ALA A 56 10.20 24.00 -5.64
C ALA A 56 11.28 25.05 -5.98
N LYS A 57 10.98 26.36 -5.79
CA LYS A 57 11.94 27.44 -5.96
C LYS A 57 13.08 27.34 -4.95
N SER A 58 12.78 27.19 -3.66
CA SER A 58 13.81 27.12 -2.62
C SER A 58 14.74 25.90 -2.74
N SER A 59 14.26 24.81 -3.35
CA SER A 59 15.08 23.62 -3.65
C SER A 59 15.80 23.68 -5.00
N GLY A 60 15.65 24.77 -5.75
CA GLY A 60 16.29 24.95 -7.06
C GLY A 60 15.66 24.15 -8.20
N LEU A 61 14.50 23.51 -7.99
CA LEU A 61 13.79 22.77 -9.03
C LEU A 61 13.24 23.71 -10.11
N ILE A 62 12.69 24.85 -9.69
CA ILE A 62 12.24 25.95 -10.57
C ILE A 62 12.98 27.25 -10.24
N ASP A 63 12.84 28.25 -11.09
CA ASP A 63 13.59 29.50 -10.97
C ASP A 63 12.75 30.62 -10.32
N GLU A 64 11.45 30.73 -10.66
CA GLU A 64 10.59 31.82 -10.17
C GLU A 64 9.19 31.33 -9.78
N VAL A 65 8.61 32.01 -8.78
CA VAL A 65 7.19 31.89 -8.42
C VAL A 65 6.55 33.27 -8.63
N SER A 66 5.43 33.32 -9.34
CA SER A 66 4.77 34.55 -9.74
C SER A 66 3.25 34.40 -9.69
N ASP A 67 2.55 35.52 -9.46
CA ASP A 67 1.09 35.56 -9.55
C ASP A 67 0.62 35.60 -11.01
N ASN A 68 1.49 36.07 -11.94
CA ASN A 68 1.25 36.03 -13.37
C ASN A 68 2.48 35.48 -14.12
N PRO A 69 2.74 34.18 -14.08
CA PRO A 69 3.96 33.56 -14.59
C PRO A 69 4.15 33.76 -16.11
N MET A 70 3.05 33.90 -16.86
CA MET A 70 3.13 34.12 -18.30
C MET A 70 3.63 35.54 -18.61
N ALA A 71 3.13 36.56 -17.92
CA ALA A 71 3.57 37.95 -18.14
C ALA A 71 5.03 38.12 -17.71
N ASP A 72 5.40 37.57 -16.54
CA ASP A 72 6.76 37.68 -16.02
C ASP A 72 7.79 36.91 -16.88
N ALA A 73 7.41 35.74 -17.40
CA ALA A 73 8.26 35.02 -18.35
C ALA A 73 8.49 35.80 -19.64
N LYS A 74 7.44 36.45 -20.20
CA LYS A 74 7.55 37.33 -21.36
C LYS A 74 8.43 38.54 -21.06
N ALA A 75 8.21 39.20 -19.93
CA ALA A 75 9.02 40.36 -19.51
C ALA A 75 10.48 39.97 -19.35
N TRP A 76 10.77 38.81 -18.74
CA TRP A 76 12.14 38.33 -18.66
C TRP A 76 12.79 38.09 -20.01
N ILE A 77 12.08 37.47 -20.97
CA ILE A 77 12.60 37.24 -22.33
C ILE A 77 12.97 38.55 -23.03
N LEU A 78 12.14 39.58 -22.86
CA LEU A 78 12.35 40.87 -23.51
C LEU A 78 13.59 41.63 -23.00
N VAL A 79 14.04 41.35 -21.79
CA VAL A 79 15.21 42.00 -21.17
C VAL A 79 16.44 41.08 -21.07
N ALA A 80 16.28 39.80 -21.39
CA ALA A 80 17.35 38.81 -21.31
C ALA A 80 18.45 39.12 -22.36
N ARG A 81 19.70 39.10 -21.91
CA ARG A 81 20.89 39.22 -22.75
C ARG A 81 21.34 37.82 -23.21
N ASP A 82 22.14 37.74 -24.23
CA ASP A 82 22.66 36.46 -24.75
C ASP A 82 23.29 35.59 -23.64
N VAL A 83 24.02 36.23 -22.69
CA VAL A 83 24.61 35.53 -21.57
C VAL A 83 23.58 34.95 -20.62
N ASP A 84 22.41 35.54 -20.49
CA ASP A 84 21.34 35.12 -19.61
C ASP A 84 20.58 33.88 -20.14
N ILE A 85 20.64 33.64 -21.46
CA ILE A 85 20.04 32.47 -22.12
C ILE A 85 20.97 31.26 -22.26
N VAL A 86 22.27 31.43 -21.92
CA VAL A 86 23.21 30.28 -21.85
C VAL A 86 22.92 29.45 -20.59
N LYS A 87 22.73 28.17 -20.79
CA LYS A 87 22.49 27.25 -19.65
C LYS A 87 23.72 27.20 -18.75
N PRO A 88 23.54 27.00 -17.43
CA PRO A 88 24.66 26.91 -16.50
C PRO A 88 25.71 25.85 -16.91
N TRP A 89 25.28 24.71 -17.43
CA TRP A 89 26.17 23.62 -17.88
C TRP A 89 26.84 23.86 -19.24
N ASP A 90 26.45 24.88 -19.97
CA ASP A 90 27.07 25.28 -21.23
C ASP A 90 28.02 26.47 -21.03
N GLN A 91 28.06 27.04 -19.82
CA GLN A 91 28.97 28.14 -19.49
C GLN A 91 30.40 27.63 -19.28
N LYS A 92 31.39 28.45 -19.72
CA LYS A 92 32.81 28.14 -19.49
C LYS A 92 33.11 27.99 -18.01
N GLY A 93 33.75 26.90 -17.64
CA GLY A 93 34.12 26.61 -16.25
C GLY A 93 33.03 25.93 -15.41
N TYR A 94 31.92 25.53 -16.01
CA TYR A 94 30.90 24.74 -15.31
C TYR A 94 31.49 23.50 -14.67
N LYS A 95 31.10 23.25 -13.42
CA LYS A 95 31.42 22.04 -12.68
C LYS A 95 30.14 21.38 -12.20
N LEU A 96 30.01 20.07 -12.42
CA LEU A 96 28.87 19.30 -11.92
C LEU A 96 28.80 19.42 -10.38
N PRO A 97 27.67 19.85 -9.80
CA PRO A 97 27.52 19.90 -8.35
C PRO A 97 27.73 18.50 -7.72
N GLY A 98 28.59 18.40 -6.71
CA GLY A 98 29.03 17.13 -6.12
C GLY A 98 30.22 16.48 -6.83
N GLY A 99 30.69 17.04 -7.96
CA GLY A 99 31.88 16.60 -8.71
C GLY A 99 31.56 15.63 -9.85
N ALA A 100 32.42 15.63 -10.85
CA ALA A 100 32.36 14.69 -11.97
C ALA A 100 32.77 13.27 -11.51
N PRO A 101 32.26 12.18 -12.13
CA PRO A 101 32.52 10.80 -11.70
C PRO A 101 33.99 10.43 -11.53
N TYR A 102 34.87 11.02 -12.32
CA TYR A 102 36.34 10.80 -12.28
C TYR A 102 37.07 11.69 -11.24
N SER A 103 36.38 12.61 -10.59
CA SER A 103 36.97 13.39 -9.49
C SER A 103 36.81 12.64 -8.15
N PRO A 104 37.70 12.85 -7.15
CA PRO A 104 37.56 12.20 -5.85
C PRO A 104 36.20 12.43 -5.19
N SER A 105 35.67 13.65 -5.21
CA SER A 105 34.37 14.02 -4.67
C SER A 105 33.22 13.35 -5.44
N GLY A 106 33.30 13.36 -6.77
CA GLY A 106 32.31 12.73 -7.63
C GLY A 106 32.26 11.21 -7.47
N PHE A 107 33.42 10.55 -7.41
CA PHE A 107 33.52 9.12 -7.14
C PHE A 107 32.78 8.75 -5.85
N MET A 108 33.09 9.44 -4.74
CA MET A 108 32.40 9.19 -3.46
C MET A 108 30.91 9.49 -3.52
N THR A 109 30.49 10.50 -4.29
CA THR A 109 29.09 10.83 -4.54
C THR A 109 28.36 9.67 -5.22
N PHE A 110 28.93 9.08 -6.27
CA PHE A 110 28.34 7.96 -7.00
C PHE A 110 28.29 6.66 -6.19
N VAL A 111 29.35 6.38 -5.41
CA VAL A 111 29.38 5.24 -4.49
C VAL A 111 28.26 5.38 -3.45
N GLY A 112 28.14 6.55 -2.81
CA GLY A 112 27.11 6.83 -1.83
C GLY A 112 25.68 6.76 -2.41
N ALA A 113 25.47 7.33 -3.59
CA ALA A 113 24.18 7.28 -4.28
C ALA A 113 23.79 5.83 -4.68
N SER A 114 24.74 5.04 -5.19
CA SER A 114 24.52 3.64 -5.53
C SER A 114 24.18 2.80 -4.29
N ALA A 115 24.90 3.02 -3.18
CA ALA A 115 24.60 2.36 -1.91
C ALA A 115 23.20 2.74 -1.38
N MET A 116 22.81 4.02 -1.49
CA MET A 116 21.49 4.49 -1.10
C MET A 116 20.38 3.85 -1.95
N VAL A 117 20.55 3.78 -3.27
CA VAL A 117 19.59 3.13 -4.18
C VAL A 117 19.46 1.66 -3.84
N ASN A 118 20.57 0.94 -3.71
CA ASN A 118 20.55 -0.48 -3.33
C ASN A 118 19.92 -0.71 -1.95
N GLY A 119 20.22 0.14 -0.96
CA GLY A 119 19.62 0.06 0.37
C GLY A 119 18.11 0.28 0.38
N LYS A 120 17.58 1.14 -0.51
CA LYS A 120 16.14 1.41 -0.63
C LYS A 120 15.39 0.41 -1.50
N THR A 121 16.03 -0.13 -2.53
CA THR A 121 15.36 -0.96 -3.55
C THR A 121 15.69 -2.45 -3.45
N MET A 122 16.76 -2.79 -2.72
CA MET A 122 17.33 -4.14 -2.64
C MET A 122 17.57 -4.80 -4.03
N GLY A 123 17.68 -3.95 -5.07
CA GLY A 123 17.85 -4.40 -6.46
C GLY A 123 16.56 -4.80 -7.19
N ALA A 124 15.40 -4.76 -6.52
CA ALA A 124 14.13 -5.22 -7.07
C ALA A 124 13.53 -4.29 -8.16
N TYR A 125 13.95 -3.03 -8.23
CA TYR A 125 13.36 -2.02 -9.12
C TYR A 125 14.28 -1.67 -10.28
N PRO A 126 14.02 -2.19 -11.51
CA PRO A 126 14.88 -1.96 -12.67
C PRO A 126 15.07 -0.48 -13.02
N ALA A 127 14.02 0.34 -12.90
CA ALA A 127 14.06 1.76 -13.26
C ALA A 127 15.07 2.57 -12.43
N ALA A 128 15.18 2.32 -11.12
CA ALA A 128 16.13 3.00 -10.26
C ALA A 128 17.58 2.71 -10.65
N LYS A 129 17.87 1.46 -11.01
CA LYS A 129 19.20 1.03 -11.49
C LYS A 129 19.54 1.64 -12.84
N ALA A 130 18.61 1.60 -13.80
CA ALA A 130 18.80 2.17 -15.13
C ALA A 130 18.99 3.69 -15.08
N MET A 131 18.22 4.39 -14.23
CA MET A 131 18.39 5.82 -14.01
C MET A 131 19.78 6.16 -13.45
N MET A 132 20.29 5.39 -12.48
CA MET A 132 21.65 5.59 -11.98
C MET A 132 22.72 5.39 -13.06
N SER A 133 22.54 4.40 -13.95
CA SER A 133 23.42 4.20 -15.11
C SER A 133 23.36 5.40 -16.07
N ALA A 134 22.15 5.88 -16.39
CA ALA A 134 21.96 7.07 -17.23
C ALA A 134 22.62 8.32 -16.64
N ILE A 135 22.51 8.51 -15.31
CA ILE A 135 23.14 9.62 -14.59
C ILE A 135 24.67 9.51 -14.67
N TYR A 136 25.23 8.32 -14.38
CA TYR A 136 26.67 8.11 -14.41
C TYR A 136 27.25 8.37 -15.79
N GLU A 137 26.76 7.66 -16.80
CA GLU A 137 27.23 7.79 -18.19
C GLU A 137 27.01 9.22 -18.73
N GLY A 138 25.82 9.82 -18.47
CA GLY A 138 25.49 11.17 -18.89
C GLY A 138 26.33 12.26 -18.22
N SER A 139 26.91 11.98 -17.04
CA SER A 139 27.81 12.91 -16.33
C SER A 139 29.23 12.95 -16.90
N LEU A 140 29.58 11.99 -17.79
CA LEU A 140 30.90 11.89 -18.42
C LEU A 140 30.98 12.58 -19.78
N VAL A 141 29.85 13.03 -20.32
CA VAL A 141 29.74 13.46 -21.73
C VAL A 141 29.05 14.82 -21.85
N PRO A 142 29.16 15.50 -23.02
CA PRO A 142 28.39 16.74 -23.31
C PRO A 142 26.88 16.52 -23.20
N PHE A 143 26.14 17.63 -23.02
CA PHE A 143 24.71 17.64 -22.75
C PHE A 143 23.87 16.85 -23.75
N ASP A 144 24.06 17.08 -25.06
CA ASP A 144 23.29 16.41 -26.11
C ASP A 144 23.55 14.89 -26.15
N THR A 145 24.78 14.47 -25.87
CA THR A 145 25.13 13.05 -25.74
C THR A 145 24.50 12.45 -24.49
N ALA A 146 24.46 13.20 -23.39
CA ALA A 146 23.79 12.78 -22.16
C ALA A 146 22.28 12.56 -22.37
N LEU A 147 21.61 13.44 -23.16
CA LEU A 147 20.20 13.22 -23.53
C LEU A 147 19.98 11.93 -24.33
N ARG A 148 20.89 11.57 -25.23
CA ARG A 148 20.81 10.31 -25.99
C ARG A 148 21.02 9.09 -25.08
N ILE A 149 21.92 9.20 -24.11
CA ILE A 149 22.14 8.16 -23.10
C ILE A 149 20.90 7.98 -22.23
N GLU A 150 20.32 9.08 -21.74
CA GLU A 150 19.06 9.08 -21.01
C GLU A 150 17.94 8.40 -21.80
N ALA A 151 17.75 8.78 -23.06
CA ALA A 151 16.74 8.19 -23.94
C ALA A 151 16.96 6.69 -24.17
N ARG A 152 18.20 6.25 -24.34
CA ARG A 152 18.54 4.81 -24.49
C ARG A 152 18.17 4.01 -23.25
N TRP A 153 18.55 4.47 -22.06
CA TRP A 153 18.20 3.80 -20.81
C TRP A 153 16.69 3.86 -20.53
N PHE A 154 16.04 4.97 -20.87
CA PHE A 154 14.60 5.12 -20.76
C PHE A 154 13.85 4.12 -21.64
N THR A 155 14.27 3.99 -22.92
CA THR A 155 13.68 2.99 -23.84
C THR A 155 13.82 1.58 -23.30
N ASN A 156 15.00 1.23 -22.75
CA ASN A 156 15.21 -0.08 -22.11
C ASN A 156 14.21 -0.32 -20.98
N ILE A 157 13.93 0.69 -20.16
CA ILE A 157 13.01 0.56 -19.04
C ILE A 157 11.54 0.55 -19.47
N VAL A 158 11.14 1.35 -20.43
CA VAL A 158 9.76 1.34 -20.96
C VAL A 158 9.41 -0.03 -21.55
N MET A 159 10.37 -0.71 -22.16
CA MET A 159 10.21 -2.06 -22.71
C MET A 159 10.28 -3.18 -21.65
N ASN A 160 10.59 -2.83 -20.40
CA ASN A 160 10.66 -3.82 -19.32
C ASN A 160 9.24 -4.19 -18.83
N PRO A 161 8.88 -5.48 -18.72
CA PRO A 161 7.55 -5.91 -18.27
C PRO A 161 7.15 -5.34 -16.90
N SER A 162 8.12 -5.16 -15.99
CA SER A 162 7.88 -4.53 -14.69
C SER A 162 7.34 -3.10 -14.82
N SER A 163 7.86 -2.31 -15.76
CA SER A 163 7.38 -0.94 -15.98
C SER A 163 5.95 -0.90 -16.49
N SER A 164 5.63 -1.75 -17.47
CA SER A 164 4.26 -1.87 -17.99
C SER A 164 3.28 -2.30 -16.89
N ALA A 165 3.67 -3.27 -16.07
CA ALA A 165 2.85 -3.76 -14.95
C ALA A 165 2.64 -2.67 -13.88
N MET A 166 3.70 -1.94 -13.49
CA MET A 166 3.60 -0.84 -12.52
C MET A 166 2.73 0.29 -13.06
N ILE A 167 2.90 0.71 -14.31
CA ILE A 167 2.08 1.76 -14.93
C ILE A 167 0.61 1.32 -14.94
N ARG A 168 0.35 0.08 -15.37
CA ARG A 168 -1.01 -0.46 -15.40
C ARG A 168 -1.65 -0.42 -14.01
N SER A 169 -1.01 -0.97 -13.00
CA SER A 169 -1.61 -1.11 -11.66
C SER A 169 -1.60 0.19 -10.87
N LEU A 170 -0.46 0.90 -10.79
CA LEU A 170 -0.29 2.05 -9.88
C LEU A 170 -0.72 3.39 -10.48
N PHE A 171 -0.92 3.47 -11.80
CA PHE A 171 -1.37 4.68 -12.46
C PHE A 171 -2.74 4.51 -13.13
N ILE A 172 -2.88 3.55 -14.06
CA ILE A 172 -4.10 3.38 -14.85
C ILE A 172 -5.20 2.76 -13.98
N SER A 173 -5.01 1.54 -13.48
CA SER A 173 -6.02 0.79 -12.72
C SER A 173 -6.39 1.48 -11.41
N LYS A 174 -5.38 1.90 -10.62
CA LYS A 174 -5.62 2.68 -9.40
C LYS A 174 -6.41 3.96 -9.69
N GLY A 175 -6.02 4.72 -10.72
CA GLY A 175 -6.73 5.93 -11.12
C GLY A 175 -8.16 5.66 -11.58
N ALA A 176 -8.43 4.54 -12.25
CA ALA A 176 -9.77 4.12 -12.65
C ALA A 176 -10.63 3.78 -11.43
N LEU A 177 -10.12 2.99 -10.49
CA LEU A 177 -10.83 2.63 -9.25
C LEU A 177 -11.14 3.86 -8.39
N GLU A 178 -10.21 4.78 -8.23
CA GLU A 178 -10.40 6.05 -7.52
C GLU A 178 -11.43 6.97 -8.20
N LYS A 179 -11.62 6.83 -9.51
CA LYS A 179 -12.67 7.53 -10.26
C LYS A 179 -14.02 6.81 -10.25
N GLY A 180 -14.07 5.60 -9.69
CA GLY A 180 -15.30 4.83 -9.54
C GLY A 180 -15.60 3.87 -10.71
N ALA A 181 -14.57 3.28 -11.32
CA ALA A 181 -14.76 2.32 -12.44
C ALA A 181 -15.70 1.16 -12.11
N VAL A 182 -15.71 0.69 -10.85
CA VAL A 182 -16.57 -0.41 -10.39
C VAL A 182 -17.85 0.08 -9.67
N ARG A 183 -18.14 1.38 -9.71
CA ARG A 183 -19.33 1.94 -9.08
C ARG A 183 -20.59 1.63 -9.90
N PRO A 184 -21.68 1.14 -9.27
CA PRO A 184 -22.97 0.97 -9.94
C PRO A 184 -23.42 2.27 -10.63
N LYS A 185 -23.55 2.21 -11.97
CA LYS A 185 -23.82 3.40 -12.81
C LYS A 185 -25.26 3.92 -12.67
N GLU A 186 -26.18 3.02 -12.36
CA GLU A 186 -27.63 3.29 -12.18
C GLU A 186 -27.95 4.01 -10.86
N VAL A 187 -27.03 4.05 -9.93
CA VAL A 187 -27.23 4.70 -8.62
C VAL A 187 -26.70 6.13 -8.65
N PRO A 188 -27.54 7.14 -8.32
CA PRO A 188 -27.07 8.53 -8.20
C PRO A 188 -25.94 8.71 -7.20
N ASP A 189 -25.23 9.84 -7.25
CA ASP A 189 -24.17 10.20 -6.27
C ASP A 189 -24.72 10.14 -4.84
N GLN A 190 -24.05 9.39 -3.98
CA GLN A 190 -24.46 9.06 -2.63
C GLN A 190 -23.53 9.70 -1.58
N ARG A 191 -23.15 10.94 -1.77
CA ARG A 191 -22.27 11.65 -0.83
C ARG A 191 -22.73 11.52 0.62
N VAL A 192 -21.78 11.19 1.49
CA VAL A 192 -21.96 11.10 2.93
C VAL A 192 -21.71 12.48 3.54
N LYS A 193 -22.68 13.00 4.31
CA LYS A 193 -22.58 14.24 5.07
C LYS A 193 -22.26 13.95 6.54
N THR A 194 -22.89 12.91 7.08
CA THR A 194 -22.73 12.49 8.48
C THR A 194 -22.46 10.99 8.54
N VAL A 195 -21.37 10.61 9.22
CA VAL A 195 -21.02 9.22 9.46
C VAL A 195 -21.03 8.90 10.95
N GLY A 196 -21.76 7.86 11.34
CA GLY A 196 -21.68 7.26 12.66
C GLY A 196 -20.53 6.23 12.71
N ILE A 197 -19.73 6.25 13.77
CA ILE A 197 -18.66 5.28 13.97
C ILE A 197 -18.84 4.65 15.34
N LEU A 198 -19.03 3.33 15.37
CA LEU A 198 -19.26 2.55 16.57
C LEU A 198 -17.96 1.87 17.02
N GLY A 199 -17.49 2.22 18.21
CA GLY A 199 -16.19 1.84 18.73
C GLY A 199 -15.12 2.91 18.47
N ALA A 200 -14.66 3.57 19.52
CA ALA A 200 -13.65 4.62 19.50
C ALA A 200 -12.22 4.10 19.75
N GLY A 201 -12.01 2.80 19.53
CA GLY A 201 -10.69 2.16 19.56
C GLY A 201 -9.80 2.64 18.42
N MET A 202 -8.64 2.00 18.24
CA MET A 202 -7.63 2.39 17.24
C MET A 202 -8.21 2.54 15.82
N MET A 203 -9.05 1.59 15.38
CA MET A 203 -9.64 1.64 14.04
C MET A 203 -10.69 2.73 13.94
N GLY A 204 -11.67 2.77 14.84
CA GLY A 204 -12.74 3.79 14.80
C GLY A 204 -12.21 5.21 14.95
N ALA A 205 -11.26 5.45 15.84
CA ALA A 205 -10.60 6.75 15.98
C ALA A 205 -9.86 7.18 14.69
N GLY A 206 -9.18 6.24 14.02
CA GLY A 206 -8.54 6.50 12.74
C GLY A 206 -9.54 6.78 11.62
N ILE A 207 -10.67 6.06 11.54
CA ILE A 207 -11.75 6.30 10.57
C ILE A 207 -12.39 7.68 10.83
N ALA A 208 -12.63 8.02 12.11
CA ALA A 208 -13.16 9.33 12.50
C ALA A 208 -12.25 10.48 12.04
N LEU A 209 -10.94 10.35 12.25
CA LEU A 209 -9.96 11.34 11.82
C LEU A 209 -10.02 11.59 10.30
N VAL A 210 -9.94 10.53 9.48
CA VAL A 210 -9.89 10.69 8.02
C VAL A 210 -11.23 11.19 7.45
N ALA A 211 -12.36 10.79 8.04
CA ALA A 211 -13.68 11.30 7.68
C ALA A 211 -13.83 12.80 8.00
N ALA A 212 -13.45 13.22 9.21
CA ALA A 212 -13.51 14.62 9.61
C ALA A 212 -12.56 15.51 8.78
N GLN A 213 -11.35 15.03 8.45
CA GLN A 213 -10.43 15.71 7.54
C GLN A 213 -10.98 15.87 6.12
N ALA A 214 -11.85 14.97 5.69
CA ALA A 214 -12.55 15.04 4.40
C ALA A 214 -13.78 15.98 4.42
N GLY A 215 -14.07 16.62 5.57
CA GLY A 215 -15.20 17.53 5.74
C GLY A 215 -16.53 16.86 6.10
N ILE A 216 -16.50 15.58 6.49
CA ILE A 216 -17.68 14.81 6.90
C ILE A 216 -17.89 14.99 8.40
N ASN A 217 -19.15 15.18 8.84
CA ASN A 217 -19.50 15.18 10.25
C ASN A 217 -19.41 13.75 10.81
N VAL A 218 -18.82 13.60 11.97
CA VAL A 218 -18.55 12.30 12.59
C VAL A 218 -19.23 12.23 13.95
N ILE A 219 -20.03 11.19 14.15
CA ILE A 219 -20.59 10.82 15.46
C ILE A 219 -19.81 9.59 15.92
N LEU A 220 -18.85 9.80 16.83
CA LEU A 220 -17.97 8.75 17.35
C LEU A 220 -18.56 8.20 18.65
N VAL A 221 -19.09 6.99 18.60
CA VAL A 221 -19.81 6.37 19.72
C VAL A 221 -18.97 5.25 20.33
N ASP A 222 -18.91 5.21 21.67
CA ASP A 222 -18.37 4.08 22.40
C ASP A 222 -19.26 3.74 23.61
N ARG A 223 -18.96 2.65 24.31
CA ARG A 223 -19.73 2.14 25.46
C ARG A 223 -19.92 3.15 26.61
N ASP A 224 -18.97 4.06 26.76
CA ASP A 224 -18.99 5.12 27.75
C ASP A 224 -18.32 6.40 27.20
N GLN A 225 -18.64 7.56 27.80
CA GLN A 225 -18.13 8.85 27.35
C GLN A 225 -16.60 8.93 27.40
N THR A 226 -15.97 8.33 28.41
CA THR A 226 -14.51 8.34 28.56
C THR A 226 -13.82 7.65 27.40
N ALA A 227 -14.37 6.50 26.95
CA ALA A 227 -13.85 5.78 25.78
C ALA A 227 -14.04 6.57 24.49
N ALA A 228 -15.20 7.22 24.30
CA ALA A 228 -15.47 8.07 23.15
C ALA A 228 -14.53 9.29 23.11
N ASP A 229 -14.32 9.97 24.23
CA ASP A 229 -13.41 11.12 24.35
C ASP A 229 -11.95 10.73 24.10
N LYS A 230 -11.53 9.54 24.57
CA LYS A 230 -10.20 8.98 24.27
C LYS A 230 -10.00 8.78 22.78
N GLY A 231 -11.02 8.31 22.06
CA GLY A 231 -10.98 8.17 20.61
C GLY A 231 -10.84 9.54 19.91
N LYS A 232 -11.55 10.57 20.36
CA LYS A 232 -11.39 11.94 19.84
C LYS A 232 -10.00 12.51 20.13
N SER A 233 -9.45 12.24 21.31
CA SER A 233 -8.09 12.66 21.70
C SER A 233 -6.99 12.08 20.80
N TYR A 234 -7.22 10.90 20.19
CA TYR A 234 -6.32 10.38 19.15
C TYR A 234 -6.20 11.34 17.96
N SER A 235 -7.34 11.84 17.48
CA SER A 235 -7.39 12.83 16.38
C SER A 235 -6.68 14.12 16.76
N GLU A 236 -6.90 14.62 17.96
CA GLU A 236 -6.24 15.82 18.47
C GLU A 236 -4.73 15.67 18.51
N LYS A 237 -4.22 14.56 19.05
CA LYS A 237 -2.78 14.25 19.09
C LYS A 237 -2.18 14.20 17.69
N TYR A 238 -2.82 13.47 16.77
CA TYR A 238 -2.33 13.34 15.39
C TYR A 238 -2.22 14.71 14.69
N LEU A 239 -3.23 15.57 14.84
CA LEU A 239 -3.26 16.90 14.25
C LEU A 239 -2.21 17.83 14.89
N THR A 240 -2.04 17.76 16.21
CA THR A 240 -1.00 18.52 16.94
C THR A 240 0.40 18.11 16.47
N ASP A 241 0.66 16.83 16.32
CA ASP A 241 1.92 16.33 15.75
C ASP A 241 2.13 16.81 14.30
N GLY A 242 1.05 16.97 13.55
CA GLY A 242 1.05 17.54 12.21
C GLY A 242 1.44 19.02 12.18
N ILE A 243 0.94 19.82 13.14
CA ILE A 243 1.31 21.24 13.32
C ILE A 243 2.79 21.35 13.67
N ASN A 244 3.28 20.58 14.65
CA ASN A 244 4.68 20.57 15.09
C ASN A 244 5.65 20.24 13.94
N ARG A 245 5.19 19.50 12.94
CA ARG A 245 5.96 19.16 11.71
C ARG A 245 5.72 20.15 10.56
N GLY A 246 4.97 21.22 10.76
CA GLY A 246 4.64 22.21 9.73
C GLY A 246 3.78 21.69 8.57
N LYS A 247 3.02 20.62 8.79
CA LYS A 247 2.16 19.97 7.77
C LYS A 247 0.69 20.40 7.82
N ILE A 248 0.23 20.84 8.98
CA ILE A 248 -1.16 21.19 9.29
C ILE A 248 -1.14 22.56 9.96
N SER A 249 -2.15 23.41 9.70
CA SER A 249 -2.35 24.67 10.42
C SER A 249 -3.32 24.48 11.60
N ASP A 250 -3.26 25.39 12.60
CA ASP A 250 -4.19 25.40 13.73
C ASP A 250 -5.66 25.45 13.27
N LYS A 251 -5.95 26.25 12.25
CA LYS A 251 -7.28 26.35 11.64
C LYS A 251 -7.78 24.98 11.14
N ILE A 252 -6.95 24.19 10.44
CA ILE A 252 -7.33 22.85 9.97
C ILE A 252 -7.57 21.91 11.15
N LYS A 253 -6.76 22.00 12.23
CA LYS A 253 -6.96 21.21 13.44
C LYS A 253 -8.33 21.52 14.06
N GLU A 254 -8.63 22.78 14.28
CA GLU A 254 -9.88 23.23 14.88
C GLU A 254 -11.09 22.80 14.04
N GLU A 255 -11.10 23.09 12.74
CA GLU A 255 -12.15 22.69 11.81
C GLU A 255 -12.37 21.16 11.79
N THR A 256 -11.29 20.36 11.91
CA THR A 256 -11.40 18.90 11.93
C THR A 256 -11.99 18.40 13.23
N LEU A 257 -11.54 18.92 14.38
CA LEU A 257 -12.01 18.47 15.70
C LEU A 257 -13.47 18.89 15.98
N THR A 258 -13.90 20.03 15.44
CA THR A 258 -15.31 20.50 15.56
C THR A 258 -16.27 19.54 14.86
N ARG A 259 -15.86 18.83 13.82
CA ARG A 259 -16.68 17.83 13.12
C ARG A 259 -16.83 16.52 13.87
N ILE A 260 -16.08 16.26 14.94
CA ILE A 260 -16.15 15.00 15.69
C ILE A 260 -16.94 15.21 16.97
N LEU A 261 -18.16 14.67 17.01
CA LEU A 261 -18.97 14.53 18.22
C LEU A 261 -18.63 13.18 18.87
N ALA A 262 -17.98 13.20 20.03
CA ALA A 262 -17.77 12.00 20.84
C ALA A 262 -18.93 11.83 21.83
N THR A 263 -19.56 10.67 21.85
CA THR A 263 -20.75 10.40 22.67
C THR A 263 -20.88 8.92 23.03
N ASN A 264 -21.66 8.59 24.03
CA ASN A 264 -22.08 7.22 24.36
C ASN A 264 -23.56 6.97 24.05
N ASP A 265 -24.26 7.94 23.42
CA ASP A 265 -25.68 7.87 23.12
C ASP A 265 -25.93 7.60 21.62
N TYR A 266 -26.55 6.47 21.34
CA TYR A 266 -26.91 6.06 19.96
C TYR A 266 -27.96 6.97 19.32
N THR A 267 -28.78 7.72 20.10
CA THR A 267 -29.81 8.59 19.53
C THR A 267 -29.24 9.70 18.65
N ASN A 268 -27.97 10.07 18.86
CA ASN A 268 -27.25 11.00 18.00
C ASN A 268 -27.09 10.50 16.55
N LEU A 269 -27.25 9.18 16.29
CA LEU A 269 -27.12 8.57 14.95
C LEU A 269 -28.38 8.76 14.08
N SER A 270 -29.43 9.39 14.58
CA SER A 270 -30.72 9.57 13.89
C SER A 270 -30.64 10.30 12.55
N GLU A 271 -29.55 11.02 12.27
CA GLU A 271 -29.31 11.72 10.99
C GLU A 271 -28.10 11.17 10.23
N ALA A 272 -27.60 9.97 10.59
CA ALA A 272 -26.44 9.38 9.91
C ALA A 272 -26.79 8.86 8.51
N ASP A 273 -25.99 9.22 7.52
CA ASP A 273 -26.07 8.68 6.15
C ASP A 273 -25.46 7.27 6.02
N LEU A 274 -24.44 7.03 6.85
CA LEU A 274 -23.64 5.81 6.90
C LEU A 274 -23.24 5.55 8.36
N VAL A 275 -23.32 4.32 8.81
CA VAL A 275 -22.78 3.88 10.10
C VAL A 275 -21.70 2.83 9.83
N ILE A 276 -20.54 2.97 10.47
CA ILE A 276 -19.42 2.00 10.38
C ILE A 276 -19.16 1.44 11.78
N GLU A 277 -19.37 0.16 11.94
CA GLU A 277 -19.09 -0.57 13.16
C GLU A 277 -17.63 -1.02 13.17
N ALA A 278 -16.87 -0.62 14.19
CA ALA A 278 -15.49 -0.94 14.46
C ALA A 278 -15.27 -1.39 15.93
N VAL A 279 -16.27 -2.08 16.50
CA VAL A 279 -16.21 -2.65 17.85
C VAL A 279 -15.37 -3.92 17.88
N PHE A 280 -15.28 -4.55 19.05
CA PHE A 280 -14.47 -5.77 19.23
C PHE A 280 -14.84 -6.87 18.22
N GLU A 281 -13.82 -7.63 17.74
CA GLU A 281 -13.97 -8.66 16.70
C GLU A 281 -14.58 -9.93 17.30
N ASP A 282 -15.89 -9.87 17.55
CA ASP A 282 -16.72 -10.94 18.09
C ASP A 282 -18.11 -10.89 17.48
N ALA A 283 -18.60 -12.00 16.93
CA ALA A 283 -19.86 -12.04 16.20
C ALA A 283 -21.08 -11.65 17.07
N LYS A 284 -21.07 -12.02 18.37
CA LYS A 284 -22.15 -11.69 19.27
C LYS A 284 -22.17 -10.21 19.60
N VAL A 285 -21.00 -9.62 19.93
CA VAL A 285 -20.87 -8.19 20.21
C VAL A 285 -21.33 -7.37 19.01
N LYS A 286 -20.89 -7.74 17.79
CA LYS A 286 -21.29 -7.06 16.55
C LYS A 286 -22.79 -7.18 16.29
N SER A 287 -23.38 -8.37 16.53
CA SER A 287 -24.83 -8.61 16.41
C SER A 287 -25.63 -7.75 17.38
N ASP A 288 -25.21 -7.68 18.64
CA ASP A 288 -25.92 -6.92 19.69
C ASP A 288 -25.88 -5.41 19.39
N VAL A 289 -24.72 -4.88 18.98
CA VAL A 289 -24.58 -3.48 18.56
C VAL A 289 -25.41 -3.19 17.31
N THR A 290 -25.37 -4.08 16.30
CA THR A 290 -26.19 -3.92 15.08
C THR A 290 -27.66 -3.79 15.42
N LYS A 291 -28.21 -4.72 16.23
CA LYS A 291 -29.63 -4.69 16.67
C LYS A 291 -30.00 -3.39 17.39
N ALA A 292 -29.13 -2.91 18.27
CA ALA A 292 -29.42 -1.69 19.02
C ALA A 292 -29.43 -0.46 18.09
N VAL A 293 -28.49 -0.36 17.17
CA VAL A 293 -28.30 0.82 16.31
C VAL A 293 -29.32 0.90 15.18
N VAL A 294 -29.74 -0.23 14.60
CA VAL A 294 -30.76 -0.21 13.53
C VAL A 294 -32.14 0.26 13.98
N GLU A 295 -32.39 0.37 15.29
CA GLU A 295 -33.62 0.96 15.86
C GLU A 295 -33.64 2.49 15.79
N VAL A 296 -32.48 3.14 15.75
CA VAL A 296 -32.34 4.59 15.84
C VAL A 296 -31.91 5.27 14.54
N ILE A 297 -31.22 4.55 13.65
CA ILE A 297 -30.78 5.10 12.37
C ILE A 297 -31.90 5.17 11.33
N PRO A 298 -31.84 6.07 10.35
CA PRO A 298 -32.81 6.12 9.25
C PRO A 298 -32.88 4.79 8.49
N LYS A 299 -34.05 4.43 8.00
CA LYS A 299 -34.28 3.19 7.23
C LYS A 299 -33.36 3.05 6.01
N ASP A 300 -33.02 4.17 5.39
CA ASP A 300 -32.16 4.25 4.22
C ASP A 300 -30.68 4.45 4.55
N CYS A 301 -30.33 4.53 5.84
CA CYS A 301 -28.92 4.55 6.28
C CYS A 301 -28.22 3.25 5.91
N ILE A 302 -26.99 3.34 5.40
CA ILE A 302 -26.16 2.17 5.15
C ILE A 302 -25.44 1.81 6.44
N PHE A 303 -25.52 0.51 6.81
CA PHE A 303 -24.77 -0.04 7.96
C PHE A 303 -23.59 -0.85 7.46
N ALA A 304 -22.39 -0.47 7.88
CA ALA A 304 -21.17 -1.15 7.49
C ALA A 304 -20.44 -1.77 8.68
N SER A 305 -19.82 -2.93 8.50
CA SER A 305 -18.89 -3.50 9.47
C SER A 305 -17.44 -3.37 8.98
N ASN A 306 -16.54 -2.95 9.88
CA ASN A 306 -15.10 -2.92 9.64
C ASN A 306 -14.43 -4.25 10.08
N THR A 307 -15.18 -5.33 10.14
CA THR A 307 -14.61 -6.65 10.45
C THR A 307 -13.50 -7.02 9.47
N SER A 308 -12.51 -7.76 9.95
CA SER A 308 -11.40 -8.24 9.13
C SER A 308 -11.52 -9.71 8.72
N THR A 309 -12.41 -10.47 9.39
CA THR A 309 -12.45 -11.93 9.26
C THR A 309 -13.85 -12.54 9.20
N LEU A 310 -14.86 -11.86 9.74
CA LEU A 310 -16.22 -12.41 9.87
C LEU A 310 -17.01 -12.17 8.57
N PRO A 311 -17.71 -13.21 8.04
CA PRO A 311 -18.51 -13.06 6.83
C PRO A 311 -19.61 -11.99 6.98
N ILE A 312 -19.68 -11.08 6.04
CA ILE A 312 -20.63 -9.96 6.04
C ILE A 312 -22.07 -10.49 5.93
N SER A 313 -22.30 -11.53 5.13
CA SER A 313 -23.63 -12.15 4.97
C SER A 313 -24.18 -12.73 6.27
N GLU A 314 -23.31 -13.22 7.16
CA GLU A 314 -23.70 -13.73 8.48
C GLU A 314 -24.03 -12.58 9.43
N LEU A 315 -23.19 -11.53 9.45
CA LEU A 315 -23.42 -10.36 10.31
C LEU A 315 -24.68 -9.58 9.90
N ALA A 316 -25.00 -9.54 8.60
CA ALA A 316 -26.18 -8.87 8.07
C ALA A 316 -27.50 -9.45 8.60
N ASN A 317 -27.52 -10.70 9.09
CA ASN A 317 -28.72 -11.31 9.67
C ASN A 317 -29.17 -10.64 10.98
N ALA A 318 -28.31 -9.87 11.62
CA ALA A 318 -28.65 -9.07 12.80
C ALA A 318 -29.36 -7.75 12.46
N SER A 319 -29.28 -7.31 11.19
CA SER A 319 -29.89 -6.06 10.72
C SER A 319 -31.34 -6.30 10.28
N LYS A 320 -32.22 -5.33 10.53
CA LYS A 320 -33.57 -5.28 9.95
C LYS A 320 -33.55 -5.05 8.43
N TYR A 321 -32.47 -4.46 7.91
CA TYR A 321 -32.30 -4.05 6.51
C TYR A 321 -31.00 -4.66 5.95
N PRO A 322 -30.97 -6.00 5.75
CA PRO A 322 -29.75 -6.67 5.29
C PRO A 322 -29.30 -6.25 3.89
N GLU A 323 -30.20 -5.67 3.07
CA GLU A 323 -29.92 -5.06 1.78
C GLU A 323 -29.06 -3.79 1.90
N ASN A 324 -29.10 -3.11 3.04
CA ASN A 324 -28.28 -1.94 3.37
C ASN A 324 -27.03 -2.28 4.19
N TYR A 325 -26.76 -3.58 4.42
CA TYR A 325 -25.60 -4.03 5.17
C TYR A 325 -24.42 -4.36 4.25
N ILE A 326 -23.22 -3.86 4.59
CA ILE A 326 -22.02 -4.00 3.76
C ILE A 326 -20.76 -4.10 4.62
N GLY A 327 -19.66 -4.64 4.10
CA GLY A 327 -18.35 -4.54 4.72
C GLY A 327 -17.58 -3.31 4.21
N ILE A 328 -16.93 -2.58 5.12
CA ILE A 328 -15.96 -1.52 4.77
C ILE A 328 -14.73 -1.74 5.63
N HIS A 329 -13.81 -2.56 5.12
CA HIS A 329 -12.62 -2.98 5.84
C HIS A 329 -11.47 -2.01 5.61
N PHE A 330 -11.06 -1.32 6.67
CA PHE A 330 -9.90 -0.44 6.70
C PHE A 330 -8.66 -1.18 7.20
N PHE A 331 -7.50 -0.72 6.73
CA PHE A 331 -6.20 -1.24 7.15
C PHE A 331 -5.52 -0.29 8.13
N SER A 332 -4.81 -0.86 9.10
CA SER A 332 -4.10 -0.10 10.14
C SER A 332 -2.66 0.25 9.72
N PRO A 333 -2.19 1.49 9.98
CA PRO A 333 -2.91 2.65 10.53
C PRO A 333 -3.80 3.32 9.48
N VAL A 334 -5.06 3.62 9.84
CA VAL A 334 -6.08 4.12 8.89
C VAL A 334 -5.62 5.38 8.15
N GLU A 335 -4.97 6.31 8.82
CA GLU A 335 -4.53 7.58 8.24
C GLU A 335 -3.36 7.43 7.23
N LYS A 336 -2.69 6.26 7.20
CA LYS A 336 -1.56 5.99 6.30
C LYS A 336 -1.92 5.03 5.18
N MET A 337 -2.76 4.03 5.46
CA MET A 337 -3.13 3.00 4.50
C MET A 337 -4.10 3.55 3.48
N LEU A 338 -3.79 3.36 2.20
CA LEU A 338 -4.61 3.88 1.10
C LEU A 338 -5.78 2.97 0.74
N LEU A 339 -5.63 1.66 0.90
CA LEU A 339 -6.66 0.70 0.54
C LEU A 339 -7.83 0.72 1.51
N VAL A 340 -9.03 0.60 0.96
CA VAL A 340 -10.24 0.17 1.67
C VAL A 340 -10.91 -0.93 0.85
N GLU A 341 -11.15 -2.06 1.48
CA GLU A 341 -11.82 -3.20 0.89
C GLU A 341 -13.32 -3.13 1.20
N ILE A 342 -14.15 -3.06 0.17
CA ILE A 342 -15.60 -3.02 0.27
C ILE A 342 -16.11 -4.42 0.01
N ILE A 343 -16.83 -5.02 0.98
CA ILE A 343 -17.26 -6.41 0.90
C ILE A 343 -18.77 -6.48 0.71
N LYS A 344 -19.17 -7.02 -0.44
CA LYS A 344 -20.56 -7.20 -0.82
C LYS A 344 -21.10 -8.53 -0.27
N GLY A 345 -21.98 -8.46 0.73
CA GLY A 345 -22.73 -9.62 1.23
C GLY A 345 -23.78 -10.11 0.24
N LYS A 346 -24.31 -11.31 0.45
CA LYS A 346 -25.28 -11.94 -0.46
C LYS A 346 -26.55 -11.12 -0.71
N LYS A 347 -26.99 -10.34 0.27
CA LYS A 347 -28.21 -9.50 0.19
C LYS A 347 -27.90 -8.02 -0.04
N THR A 348 -26.62 -7.63 -0.07
CA THR A 348 -26.21 -6.23 -0.24
C THR A 348 -26.62 -5.69 -1.61
N GLU A 349 -27.39 -4.61 -1.63
CA GLU A 349 -27.87 -3.96 -2.86
C GLU A 349 -26.87 -2.96 -3.45
N ALA A 350 -27.05 -2.63 -4.73
CA ALA A 350 -26.23 -1.69 -5.48
C ALA A 350 -26.11 -0.31 -4.80
N ARG A 351 -27.16 0.15 -4.10
CA ARG A 351 -27.17 1.42 -3.37
C ARG A 351 -26.15 1.42 -2.22
N ALA A 352 -26.04 0.32 -1.49
CA ALA A 352 -25.06 0.20 -0.40
C ALA A 352 -23.62 0.20 -0.95
N VAL A 353 -23.39 -0.50 -2.06
CA VAL A 353 -22.08 -0.50 -2.74
C VAL A 353 -21.72 0.90 -3.23
N ALA A 354 -22.66 1.62 -3.87
CA ALA A 354 -22.43 2.98 -4.34
C ALA A 354 -22.10 3.95 -3.20
N LYS A 355 -22.86 3.91 -2.10
CA LYS A 355 -22.63 4.76 -0.91
C LYS A 355 -21.25 4.48 -0.29
N ALA A 356 -20.86 3.21 -0.15
CA ALA A 356 -19.55 2.82 0.38
C ALA A 356 -18.41 3.32 -0.53
N LEU A 357 -18.53 3.15 -1.85
CA LEU A 357 -17.56 3.65 -2.82
C LEU A 357 -17.44 5.19 -2.78
N ASP A 358 -18.58 5.89 -2.75
CA ASP A 358 -18.60 7.36 -2.70
C ASP A 358 -17.96 7.87 -1.40
N PHE A 359 -18.23 7.22 -0.27
CA PHE A 359 -17.57 7.54 1.02
C PHE A 359 -16.06 7.33 0.95
N VAL A 360 -15.59 6.15 0.46
CA VAL A 360 -14.16 5.85 0.37
C VAL A 360 -13.44 6.86 -0.53
N ARG A 361 -14.06 7.28 -1.63
CA ARG A 361 -13.54 8.32 -2.52
C ARG A 361 -13.52 9.70 -1.87
N GLN A 362 -14.55 10.05 -1.08
CA GLN A 362 -14.60 11.33 -0.33
C GLN A 362 -13.41 11.44 0.63
N ILE A 363 -13.06 10.36 1.33
CA ILE A 363 -11.91 10.32 2.25
C ILE A 363 -10.56 10.09 1.53
N LYS A 364 -10.55 10.13 0.18
CA LYS A 364 -9.36 10.04 -0.68
C LYS A 364 -8.57 8.75 -0.50
N LYS A 365 -9.27 7.64 -0.34
CA LYS A 365 -8.70 6.30 -0.34
C LYS A 365 -9.04 5.55 -1.62
N THR A 366 -8.29 4.50 -1.90
CA THR A 366 -8.49 3.65 -3.07
C THR A 366 -9.39 2.48 -2.70
N PRO A 367 -10.61 2.39 -3.26
CA PRO A 367 -11.50 1.27 -2.99
C PRO A 367 -11.19 0.06 -3.87
N ILE A 368 -11.44 -1.13 -3.34
CA ILE A 368 -11.71 -2.35 -4.11
C ILE A 368 -13.05 -2.94 -3.65
N VAL A 369 -13.78 -3.60 -4.54
CA VAL A 369 -15.04 -4.26 -4.22
C VAL A 369 -14.88 -5.77 -4.41
N VAL A 370 -15.15 -6.52 -3.36
CA VAL A 370 -15.05 -7.98 -3.38
C VAL A 370 -16.35 -8.62 -2.89
N ASN A 371 -16.62 -9.85 -3.31
CA ASN A 371 -17.73 -10.61 -2.77
C ASN A 371 -17.35 -11.23 -1.41
N ASP A 372 -18.37 -11.46 -0.59
CA ASP A 372 -18.21 -11.97 0.76
C ASP A 372 -17.64 -13.39 0.77
N ALA A 373 -16.55 -13.54 1.51
CA ALA A 373 -15.89 -14.81 1.80
C ALA A 373 -15.16 -14.69 3.14
N ARG A 374 -14.79 -15.82 3.76
CA ARG A 374 -13.93 -15.79 4.95
C ARG A 374 -12.58 -15.15 4.60
N PHE A 375 -12.15 -14.16 5.39
CA PHE A 375 -10.92 -13.36 5.18
C PHE A 375 -10.95 -12.45 3.95
N PHE A 376 -12.05 -12.36 3.24
CA PHE A 376 -12.25 -11.53 2.04
C PHE A 376 -11.16 -11.77 0.99
N TYR A 377 -10.53 -10.73 0.44
CA TYR A 377 -9.43 -10.88 -0.50
C TYR A 377 -8.07 -10.60 0.16
N ALA A 378 -7.92 -9.48 0.86
CA ALA A 378 -6.63 -9.06 1.38
C ALA A 378 -6.07 -10.03 2.43
N ASN A 379 -6.85 -10.35 3.48
CA ASN A 379 -6.41 -11.29 4.51
C ASN A 379 -6.28 -12.72 3.98
N ARG A 380 -7.09 -13.09 3.01
CA ARG A 380 -7.00 -14.37 2.33
C ARG A 380 -5.66 -14.57 1.63
N CYS A 381 -5.07 -13.51 1.07
CA CYS A 381 -3.77 -13.57 0.41
C CYS A 381 -2.58 -13.36 1.35
N ILE A 382 -2.68 -12.47 2.36
CA ILE A 382 -1.56 -12.16 3.24
C ILE A 382 -1.31 -13.26 4.29
N ILE A 383 -2.36 -13.90 4.83
CA ILE A 383 -2.22 -14.95 5.84
C ILE A 383 -1.35 -16.12 5.33
N PRO A 384 -1.56 -16.66 4.12
CA PRO A 384 -0.66 -17.67 3.56
C PRO A 384 0.80 -17.24 3.45
N TYR A 385 1.08 -15.95 3.16
CA TYR A 385 2.45 -15.42 3.15
C TYR A 385 3.11 -15.49 4.53
N LEU A 386 2.39 -15.09 5.58
CA LEU A 386 2.87 -15.18 6.96
C LEU A 386 3.10 -16.65 7.34
N ASN A 387 2.13 -17.50 7.07
CA ASN A 387 2.18 -18.91 7.37
C ASN A 387 3.32 -19.62 6.64
N GLU A 388 3.60 -19.27 5.38
CA GLU A 388 4.70 -19.86 4.63
C GLU A 388 6.06 -19.45 5.21
N GLY A 389 6.20 -18.20 5.67
CA GLY A 389 7.38 -17.74 6.41
C GLY A 389 7.62 -18.54 7.68
N LEU A 390 6.58 -18.76 8.48
CA LEU A 390 6.65 -19.56 9.71
C LEU A 390 6.95 -21.04 9.42
N ARG A 391 6.33 -21.61 8.39
CA ARG A 391 6.58 -22.99 7.94
C ARG A 391 8.05 -23.19 7.56
N MET A 392 8.64 -22.25 6.86
CA MET A 392 10.06 -22.33 6.52
C MET A 392 10.96 -22.35 7.77
N ILE A 393 10.59 -21.66 8.84
CA ILE A 393 11.32 -21.77 10.14
C ILE A 393 11.22 -23.19 10.67
N THR A 394 10.03 -23.80 10.69
CA THR A 394 9.85 -25.19 11.19
C THR A 394 10.57 -26.22 10.32
N GLU A 395 10.82 -25.91 9.07
CA GLU A 395 11.62 -26.73 8.13
C GLU A 395 13.14 -26.51 8.28
N GLY A 396 13.57 -25.61 9.18
CA GLY A 396 14.97 -25.32 9.48
C GLY A 396 15.63 -24.33 8.49
N VAL A 397 14.84 -23.53 7.76
CA VAL A 397 15.39 -22.41 6.97
C VAL A 397 15.75 -21.27 7.93
N PRO A 398 16.99 -20.73 7.86
CA PRO A 398 17.36 -19.60 8.70
C PRO A 398 16.39 -18.42 8.56
N PRO A 399 15.83 -17.86 9.65
CA PRO A 399 14.91 -16.72 9.58
C PRO A 399 15.47 -15.52 8.81
N SER A 400 16.79 -15.29 8.88
CA SER A 400 17.49 -14.24 8.14
C SER A 400 17.43 -14.42 6.61
N ILE A 401 17.45 -15.66 6.13
CA ILE A 401 17.32 -15.98 4.70
C ILE A 401 15.90 -15.69 4.22
N ILE A 402 14.89 -16.06 5.00
CA ILE A 402 13.47 -15.80 4.68
C ILE A 402 13.21 -14.29 4.56
N GLU A 403 13.67 -13.52 5.54
CA GLU A 403 13.52 -12.06 5.54
C GLU A 403 14.32 -11.39 4.41
N SER A 404 15.53 -11.87 4.12
CA SER A 404 16.33 -11.37 3.01
C SER A 404 15.67 -11.66 1.67
N ALA A 405 15.09 -12.84 1.49
CA ALA A 405 14.36 -13.22 0.29
C ALA A 405 13.16 -12.30 0.04
N ALA A 406 12.36 -12.05 1.08
CA ALA A 406 11.23 -11.13 0.99
C ALA A 406 11.67 -9.69 0.64
N LYS A 407 12.72 -9.18 1.28
CA LYS A 407 13.23 -7.84 0.99
C LYS A 407 13.78 -7.69 -0.41
N GLN A 408 14.53 -8.69 -0.91
CA GLN A 408 15.04 -8.69 -2.28
C GLN A 408 13.94 -8.83 -3.33
N LEU A 409 12.80 -9.41 -2.96
CA LEU A 409 11.58 -9.39 -3.77
C LEU A 409 10.87 -8.02 -3.75
N GLY A 410 11.30 -7.07 -2.93
CA GLY A 410 10.70 -5.74 -2.85
C GLY A 410 9.54 -5.61 -1.87
N PHE A 411 9.30 -6.60 -1.00
CA PHE A 411 8.31 -6.47 0.06
C PHE A 411 8.78 -5.47 1.12
N PRO A 412 7.89 -4.60 1.63
CA PRO A 412 8.25 -3.63 2.66
C PRO A 412 8.64 -4.31 3.99
N LEU A 413 8.00 -5.43 4.30
CA LEU A 413 8.27 -6.27 5.47
C LEU A 413 8.36 -7.73 5.06
N GLY A 414 9.31 -8.46 5.63
CA GLY A 414 9.33 -9.90 5.52
C GLY A 414 8.24 -10.54 6.39
N PRO A 415 7.90 -11.82 6.15
CA PRO A 415 6.77 -12.48 6.80
C PRO A 415 6.94 -12.57 8.32
N ILE A 416 8.14 -12.85 8.80
CA ILE A 416 8.42 -13.02 10.24
C ILE A 416 8.33 -11.68 10.97
N GLN A 417 8.89 -10.62 10.36
CA GLN A 417 8.75 -9.27 10.90
C GLN A 417 7.28 -8.84 10.93
N LEU A 418 6.51 -9.18 9.91
CA LEU A 418 5.11 -8.79 9.82
C LEU A 418 4.26 -9.49 10.89
N VAL A 419 4.56 -10.76 11.23
CA VAL A 419 3.92 -11.46 12.36
C VAL A 419 4.18 -10.73 13.68
N ASP A 420 5.41 -10.30 13.95
CA ASP A 420 5.74 -9.52 15.15
C ASP A 420 5.01 -8.15 15.20
N GLU A 421 4.88 -7.47 14.06
CA GLU A 421 4.18 -6.18 13.97
C GLU A 421 2.66 -6.31 14.18
N THR A 422 2.05 -7.42 13.74
CA THR A 422 0.61 -7.69 13.86
C THR A 422 0.21 -8.36 15.17
N SER A 423 1.14 -8.86 15.95
CA SER A 423 0.99 -9.62 17.21
C SER A 423 0.81 -11.13 17.01
N ILE A 424 1.68 -11.88 17.64
CA ILE A 424 1.65 -13.35 17.69
C ILE A 424 0.39 -13.83 18.41
N GLU A 425 -0.03 -13.14 19.48
CA GLU A 425 -1.29 -13.42 20.20
C GLU A 425 -2.51 -13.33 19.29
N LEU A 426 -2.56 -12.29 18.43
CA LEU A 426 -3.63 -12.16 17.44
C LEU A 426 -3.59 -13.33 16.43
N GLY A 427 -2.40 -13.69 15.95
CA GLY A 427 -2.21 -14.83 15.05
C GLY A 427 -2.69 -16.13 15.70
N ALA A 428 -2.33 -16.39 16.95
CA ALA A 428 -2.77 -17.56 17.71
C ALA A 428 -4.29 -17.58 17.92
N LYS A 429 -4.92 -16.43 18.20
CA LYS A 429 -6.38 -16.31 18.33
C LYS A 429 -7.10 -16.61 17.00
N ILE A 430 -6.60 -16.06 15.88
CA ILE A 430 -7.14 -16.33 14.55
C ILE A 430 -7.01 -17.83 14.20
N ALA A 431 -5.86 -18.44 14.50
CA ALA A 431 -5.62 -19.88 14.27
C ALA A 431 -6.66 -20.73 15.00
N ARG A 432 -6.88 -20.49 16.32
CA ARG A 432 -7.90 -21.21 17.11
C ARG A 432 -9.31 -21.04 16.54
N ALA A 433 -9.70 -19.81 16.21
CA ALA A 433 -11.02 -19.52 15.67
C ALA A 433 -11.23 -20.17 14.29
N THR A 434 -10.21 -20.15 13.43
CA THR A 434 -10.26 -20.77 12.11
C THR A 434 -10.32 -22.29 12.20
N LYS A 435 -9.52 -22.90 13.08
CA LYS A 435 -9.55 -24.34 13.35
C LYS A 435 -10.91 -24.79 13.85
N ALA A 436 -11.52 -24.05 14.78
CA ALA A 436 -12.87 -24.34 15.27
C ALA A 436 -13.94 -24.25 14.17
N ALA A 437 -13.79 -23.29 13.23
CA ALA A 437 -14.74 -23.12 12.13
C ALA A 437 -14.57 -24.13 10.99
N MET A 438 -13.33 -24.57 10.69
CA MET A 438 -13.02 -25.48 9.58
C MET A 438 -12.99 -26.95 9.97
N GLY A 439 -12.84 -27.25 11.26
CA GLY A 439 -12.78 -28.63 11.76
C GLY A 439 -11.65 -29.44 11.10
N ALA A 440 -11.96 -30.63 10.61
CA ALA A 440 -11.00 -31.55 10.01
C ALA A 440 -10.34 -31.06 8.71
N SER A 441 -10.89 -30.03 8.06
CA SER A 441 -10.32 -29.44 6.84
C SER A 441 -9.31 -28.32 7.11
N TYR A 442 -8.97 -28.05 8.38
CA TYR A 442 -8.00 -27.02 8.74
C TYR A 442 -6.56 -27.38 8.30
N PRO A 443 -5.89 -26.56 7.46
CA PRO A 443 -4.65 -26.98 6.80
C PRO A 443 -3.35 -26.60 7.54
N ASN A 444 -3.43 -25.91 8.70
CA ASN A 444 -2.29 -25.17 9.26
C ASN A 444 -1.78 -25.68 10.60
N GLU A 445 -2.02 -26.96 10.99
CA GLU A 445 -1.63 -27.48 12.30
C GLU A 445 -0.13 -27.34 12.64
N GLN A 446 0.75 -27.48 11.64
CA GLN A 446 2.20 -27.29 11.84
C GLN A 446 2.58 -25.85 12.18
N ILE A 447 1.80 -24.87 11.69
CA ILE A 447 2.05 -23.44 11.95
C ILE A 447 1.53 -23.07 13.33
N ASP A 448 0.44 -23.71 13.76
CA ASP A 448 -0.11 -23.52 15.09
C ASP A 448 0.92 -23.87 16.17
N GLU A 449 1.73 -24.91 15.95
CA GLU A 449 2.79 -25.30 16.89
C GLU A 449 3.74 -24.13 17.19
N ILE A 450 4.25 -23.46 16.17
CA ILE A 450 5.20 -22.35 16.39
C ILE A 450 4.50 -21.13 17.00
N LEU A 451 3.27 -20.81 16.59
CA LEU A 451 2.52 -19.67 17.15
C LEU A 451 2.17 -19.89 18.62
N PHE A 452 1.64 -21.07 18.98
CA PHE A 452 1.27 -21.40 20.35
C PHE A 452 2.49 -21.58 21.25
N TRP A 453 3.60 -22.08 20.70
CA TRP A 453 4.86 -22.14 21.42
C TRP A 453 5.41 -20.74 21.73
N MET A 454 5.41 -19.81 20.78
CA MET A 454 5.82 -18.43 21.02
C MET A 454 4.93 -17.75 22.07
N GLU A 455 3.61 -17.94 21.97
CA GLU A 455 2.64 -17.44 22.95
C GLU A 455 2.93 -18.02 24.35
N SER A 456 3.20 -19.31 24.47
CA SER A 456 3.55 -19.98 25.76
C SER A 456 4.85 -19.45 26.39
N LYS A 457 5.72 -18.83 25.59
CA LYS A 457 6.96 -18.17 26.04
C LYS A 457 6.75 -16.70 26.39
N GLY A 458 5.54 -16.17 26.28
CA GLY A 458 5.24 -14.76 26.50
C GLY A 458 5.77 -13.83 25.41
N ARG A 459 6.26 -14.39 24.29
CA ARG A 459 6.82 -13.64 23.18
C ARG A 459 5.74 -13.29 22.18
N LEU A 460 5.04 -12.17 22.43
CA LEU A 460 3.79 -11.80 21.76
C LEU A 460 3.97 -10.84 20.59
N GLY A 461 5.20 -10.45 20.27
CA GLY A 461 5.55 -9.56 19.18
C GLY A 461 6.06 -8.18 19.64
N ARG A 462 6.23 -7.27 18.69
CA ARG A 462 6.86 -5.96 18.91
C ARG A 462 6.21 -5.13 20.01
N LYS A 463 4.89 -5.13 20.11
CA LYS A 463 4.15 -4.35 21.12
C LYS A 463 4.44 -4.82 22.54
N ALA A 464 4.73 -6.11 22.72
CA ALA A 464 5.13 -6.69 23.98
C ALA A 464 6.64 -6.56 24.26
N GLY A 465 7.42 -6.01 23.32
CA GLY A 465 8.88 -5.90 23.43
C GLY A 465 9.64 -7.18 23.06
N GLU A 466 8.98 -8.28 22.84
CA GLU A 466 9.54 -9.58 22.50
C GLU A 466 8.65 -10.37 21.56
N GLY A 467 9.22 -10.88 20.47
CA GLY A 467 8.56 -11.72 19.48
C GLY A 467 9.55 -12.71 18.87
N PHE A 468 9.45 -12.97 17.59
CA PHE A 468 10.49 -13.66 16.82
C PHE A 468 11.81 -12.89 16.88
N TYR A 469 11.70 -11.58 17.00
CA TYR A 469 12.83 -10.69 17.26
C TYR A 469 12.89 -10.28 18.73
N ASN A 470 14.09 -9.84 19.15
CA ASN A 470 14.28 -9.05 20.34
C ASN A 470 14.16 -7.57 20.00
N TYR A 471 13.62 -6.79 20.93
CA TYR A 471 13.47 -5.33 20.78
C TYR A 471 14.08 -4.64 21.99
N ASN A 472 14.75 -3.51 21.76
CA ASN A 472 15.24 -2.70 22.87
C ASN A 472 14.12 -1.82 23.46
N GLU A 473 14.43 -1.10 24.55
CA GLU A 473 13.49 -0.21 25.27
C GLU A 473 12.82 0.84 24.36
N LYS A 474 13.47 1.22 23.25
CA LYS A 474 12.92 2.15 22.24
C LYS A 474 12.07 1.45 21.18
N GLY A 475 11.81 0.16 21.34
CA GLY A 475 11.06 -0.66 20.36
C GLY A 475 11.81 -0.88 19.04
N LYS A 476 13.15 -0.69 19.02
CA LYS A 476 13.98 -0.98 17.85
C LYS A 476 14.40 -2.46 17.89
N ARG A 477 14.27 -3.12 16.75
CA ARG A 477 14.62 -4.52 16.54
C ARG A 477 16.15 -4.72 16.63
N GLU A 478 16.60 -5.73 17.37
CA GLU A 478 18.03 -6.02 17.62
C GLU A 478 18.52 -7.32 16.95
N GLY A 479 17.66 -8.29 16.73
CA GLY A 479 18.01 -9.56 16.11
C GLY A 479 16.96 -10.63 16.38
N PHE A 480 17.10 -11.78 15.76
CA PHE A 480 16.23 -12.91 16.03
C PHE A 480 16.48 -13.50 17.42
N TRP A 481 15.43 -14.01 18.04
CA TRP A 481 15.55 -14.71 19.30
C TRP A 481 16.28 -16.06 19.14
N ASN A 482 17.35 -16.26 19.89
CA ASN A 482 18.17 -17.48 19.84
C ASN A 482 17.40 -18.77 20.25
N GLY A 483 16.24 -18.61 20.89
CA GLY A 483 15.36 -19.74 21.24
C GLY A 483 14.75 -20.43 20.02
N LEU A 484 14.62 -19.72 18.89
CA LEU A 484 14.09 -20.28 17.65
C LEU A 484 14.94 -21.43 17.13
N GLU A 485 16.26 -21.24 17.04
CA GLU A 485 17.19 -22.25 16.53
C GLU A 485 17.28 -23.48 17.47
N LYS A 486 17.10 -23.26 18.79
CA LYS A 486 17.04 -24.35 19.77
C LYS A 486 15.79 -25.22 19.60
N LYS A 487 14.65 -24.63 19.28
CA LYS A 487 13.38 -25.36 19.09
C LYS A 487 13.26 -25.95 17.68
N PHE A 488 13.70 -25.20 16.67
CA PHE A 488 13.67 -25.55 15.26
C PHE A 488 15.10 -25.49 14.69
N PRO A 489 15.87 -26.60 14.82
CA PRO A 489 17.25 -26.64 14.37
C PRO A 489 17.38 -26.37 12.87
N LEU A 490 18.45 -25.70 12.49
CA LEU A 490 18.72 -25.42 11.07
C LEU A 490 18.87 -26.71 10.27
N SER A 491 18.26 -26.73 9.09
CA SER A 491 18.36 -27.87 8.18
C SER A 491 19.77 -28.02 7.62
N THR A 492 20.25 -29.27 7.59
CA THR A 492 21.51 -29.61 6.87
C THR A 492 21.32 -29.61 5.35
N LYS A 493 20.08 -29.74 4.86
CA LYS A 493 19.74 -29.67 3.44
C LYS A 493 19.66 -28.21 3.02
N LYS A 494 20.53 -27.81 2.09
CA LYS A 494 20.49 -26.45 1.52
C LYS A 494 19.23 -26.27 0.66
N ILE A 495 18.44 -25.24 0.97
CA ILE A 495 17.32 -24.82 0.14
C ILE A 495 17.82 -23.71 -0.79
N ALA A 496 17.51 -23.81 -2.08
CA ALA A 496 17.88 -22.77 -3.04
C ALA A 496 17.18 -21.46 -2.69
N PHE A 497 17.93 -20.36 -2.71
CA PHE A 497 17.40 -19.04 -2.37
C PHE A 497 16.20 -18.66 -3.24
N ILE A 498 16.23 -19.01 -4.54
CA ILE A 498 15.13 -18.79 -5.47
C ILE A 498 13.86 -19.57 -5.06
N ASP A 499 13.99 -20.73 -4.41
CA ASP A 499 12.83 -21.49 -3.92
C ASP A 499 12.18 -20.78 -2.75
N VAL A 500 12.96 -20.18 -1.85
CA VAL A 500 12.43 -19.34 -0.76
C VAL A 500 11.65 -18.16 -1.35
N GLN A 501 12.21 -17.49 -2.36
CA GLN A 501 11.54 -16.40 -3.05
C GLN A 501 10.25 -16.85 -3.75
N HIS A 502 10.29 -17.93 -4.50
CA HIS A 502 9.12 -18.47 -5.20
C HIS A 502 8.03 -18.92 -4.22
N ARG A 503 8.38 -19.56 -3.10
CA ARG A 503 7.40 -19.94 -2.07
C ARG A 503 6.64 -18.72 -1.57
N LEU A 504 7.33 -17.62 -1.24
CA LEU A 504 6.72 -16.39 -0.77
C LEU A 504 5.82 -15.70 -1.80
N MET A 505 6.22 -15.71 -3.07
CA MET A 505 5.45 -15.08 -4.15
C MET A 505 4.26 -15.95 -4.58
N PHE A 506 4.51 -17.23 -4.89
CA PHE A 506 3.47 -18.14 -5.38
C PHE A 506 2.35 -18.35 -4.39
N ILE A 507 2.65 -18.48 -3.08
CA ILE A 507 1.59 -18.74 -2.09
C ILE A 507 0.53 -17.64 -2.08
N GLN A 508 0.91 -16.39 -2.30
CA GLN A 508 0.00 -15.24 -2.39
C GLN A 508 -0.67 -15.15 -3.77
N ALA A 509 0.11 -15.32 -4.85
CA ALA A 509 -0.39 -15.20 -6.20
C ALA A 509 -1.42 -16.30 -6.53
N LEU A 510 -1.17 -17.54 -6.09
CA LEU A 510 -2.10 -18.64 -6.26
C LEU A 510 -3.42 -18.40 -5.50
N GLU A 511 -3.34 -17.77 -4.34
CA GLU A 511 -4.55 -17.42 -3.59
C GLU A 511 -5.35 -16.30 -4.26
N ALA A 512 -4.67 -15.33 -4.87
CA ALA A 512 -5.33 -14.31 -5.70
C ALA A 512 -6.03 -14.95 -6.92
N VAL A 513 -5.42 -15.94 -7.56
CA VAL A 513 -6.06 -16.70 -8.66
C VAL A 513 -7.28 -17.47 -8.15
N ARG A 514 -7.19 -18.15 -7.00
CA ARG A 514 -8.34 -18.85 -6.40
C ARG A 514 -9.47 -17.88 -6.06
N ALA A 515 -9.15 -16.70 -5.54
CA ALA A 515 -10.16 -15.67 -5.27
C ALA A 515 -10.87 -15.20 -6.54
N LEU A 516 -10.16 -15.14 -7.68
CA LEU A 516 -10.75 -14.86 -8.99
C LEU A 516 -11.64 -16.03 -9.47
N GLU A 517 -11.19 -17.28 -9.36
CA GLU A 517 -11.94 -18.48 -9.74
C GLU A 517 -13.25 -18.63 -8.95
N GLU A 518 -13.21 -18.32 -7.67
CA GLU A 518 -14.35 -18.44 -6.76
C GLU A 518 -15.30 -17.24 -6.83
N GLY A 519 -14.98 -16.23 -7.66
CA GLY A 519 -15.76 -15.02 -7.79
C GLY A 519 -15.77 -14.14 -6.55
N VAL A 520 -14.78 -14.26 -5.66
CA VAL A 520 -14.52 -13.30 -4.56
C VAL A 520 -13.97 -12.01 -5.15
N LEU A 521 -13.02 -12.13 -6.07
CA LEU A 521 -12.48 -11.04 -6.86
C LEU A 521 -13.22 -11.02 -8.22
N MET A 522 -13.81 -9.88 -8.58
CA MET A 522 -14.61 -9.73 -9.79
C MET A 522 -13.92 -8.92 -10.89
N ASP A 523 -12.98 -8.09 -10.52
CA ASP A 523 -12.20 -7.24 -11.43
C ASP A 523 -10.71 -7.44 -11.17
N ILE A 524 -9.98 -7.82 -12.19
CA ILE A 524 -8.53 -8.10 -12.09
C ILE A 524 -7.72 -6.90 -11.59
N ARG A 525 -8.18 -5.66 -11.90
CA ARG A 525 -7.55 -4.42 -11.42
C ARG A 525 -7.56 -4.33 -9.90
N GLU A 526 -8.69 -4.73 -9.30
CA GLU A 526 -8.87 -4.72 -7.84
C GLU A 526 -7.94 -5.70 -7.15
N GLY A 527 -7.66 -6.84 -7.79
CA GLY A 527 -6.70 -7.83 -7.30
C GLY A 527 -5.30 -7.28 -7.18
N ASP A 528 -4.77 -6.74 -8.26
CA ASP A 528 -3.40 -6.23 -8.29
C ASP A 528 -3.22 -4.95 -7.47
N VAL A 529 -4.12 -3.97 -7.62
CA VAL A 529 -4.09 -2.72 -6.84
C VAL A 529 -4.30 -3.00 -5.35
N GLY A 530 -5.28 -3.86 -5.02
CA GLY A 530 -5.57 -4.27 -3.65
C GLY A 530 -4.37 -4.93 -2.98
N ALA A 531 -3.66 -5.80 -3.68
CA ALA A 531 -2.47 -6.47 -3.19
C ALA A 531 -1.33 -5.49 -2.85
N ILE A 532 -1.03 -4.59 -3.77
CA ILE A 532 0.06 -3.61 -3.56
C ILE A 532 -0.27 -2.65 -2.43
N LEU A 533 -1.48 -2.09 -2.39
CA LEU A 533 -1.88 -1.07 -1.42
C LEU A 533 -2.30 -1.63 -0.06
N GLY A 534 -2.80 -2.87 -0.02
CA GLY A 534 -3.33 -3.50 1.18
C GLY A 534 -2.26 -4.13 2.07
N TRP A 535 -1.41 -4.97 1.48
CA TRP A 535 -0.40 -5.67 2.26
C TRP A 535 1.02 -5.56 1.71
N GLY A 536 1.22 -4.69 0.70
CA GLY A 536 2.54 -4.40 0.18
C GLY A 536 3.11 -5.52 -0.69
N PHE A 537 2.27 -6.22 -1.45
CA PHE A 537 2.78 -7.12 -2.50
C PHE A 537 3.76 -6.36 -3.39
N ALA A 538 4.84 -7.01 -3.79
CA ALA A 538 5.99 -6.37 -4.46
C ALA A 538 5.58 -5.41 -5.59
N PRO A 539 5.65 -4.09 -5.42
CA PRO A 539 5.09 -3.12 -6.38
C PRO A 539 5.66 -3.19 -7.79
N TRP A 540 6.94 -3.58 -7.92
CA TRP A 540 7.61 -3.73 -9.23
C TRP A 540 6.95 -4.78 -10.12
N SER A 541 6.25 -5.73 -9.53
CA SER A 541 5.55 -6.80 -10.25
C SER A 541 4.19 -6.37 -10.82
N GLY A 542 3.68 -5.21 -10.39
CA GLY A 542 2.32 -4.76 -10.73
C GLY A 542 1.20 -5.47 -9.98
N GLY A 543 1.52 -6.39 -9.06
CA GLY A 543 0.58 -7.19 -8.28
C GLY A 543 0.67 -8.69 -8.58
N PRO A 544 -0.08 -9.54 -7.88
CA PRO A 544 0.04 -10.99 -7.98
C PRO A 544 -0.31 -11.57 -9.36
N LEU A 545 -1.36 -11.05 -10.01
CA LEU A 545 -1.80 -11.52 -11.32
C LEU A 545 -0.88 -11.00 -12.42
N SER A 546 -0.51 -9.72 -12.38
CA SER A 546 0.53 -9.13 -13.23
C SER A 546 1.88 -9.83 -13.09
N TRP A 547 2.25 -10.29 -11.89
CA TRP A 547 3.48 -11.03 -11.68
C TRP A 547 3.48 -12.39 -12.40
N LEU A 548 2.37 -13.11 -12.39
CA LEU A 548 2.22 -14.36 -13.13
C LEU A 548 2.33 -14.13 -14.65
N ASP A 549 1.82 -13.00 -15.15
CA ASP A 549 2.00 -12.60 -16.54
C ASP A 549 3.47 -12.28 -16.88
N ILE A 550 4.20 -11.60 -15.97
CA ILE A 550 5.64 -11.32 -16.12
C ILE A 550 6.45 -12.61 -16.16
N LEU A 551 6.12 -13.60 -15.32
CA LEU A 551 6.77 -14.90 -15.34
C LEU A 551 6.48 -15.69 -16.62
N GLY A 552 5.31 -15.49 -17.21
CA GLY A 552 4.73 -16.33 -18.23
C GLY A 552 3.95 -17.49 -17.61
N THR A 553 2.67 -17.61 -17.98
CA THR A 553 1.74 -18.60 -17.42
C THR A 553 2.16 -20.06 -17.65
N PRO A 554 2.83 -20.44 -18.77
CA PRO A 554 3.40 -21.79 -18.93
C PRO A 554 4.48 -22.09 -17.87
N TYR A 555 5.41 -21.17 -17.66
CA TYR A 555 6.46 -21.34 -16.64
C TYR A 555 5.86 -21.37 -15.22
N ALA A 556 4.90 -20.48 -14.94
CA ALA A 556 4.22 -20.46 -13.65
C ALA A 556 3.52 -21.78 -13.34
N THR A 557 2.85 -22.39 -14.32
CA THR A 557 2.19 -23.70 -14.20
C THR A 557 3.18 -24.82 -13.88
N GLU A 558 4.30 -24.91 -14.62
CA GLU A 558 5.33 -25.91 -14.35
C GLU A 558 5.98 -25.69 -12.99
N ARG A 559 6.21 -24.43 -12.62
CA ARG A 559 6.74 -24.10 -11.30
C ARG A 559 5.82 -24.48 -10.15
N CYS A 560 4.51 -24.31 -10.31
CA CYS A 560 3.51 -24.79 -9.34
C CYS A 560 3.64 -26.30 -9.12
N LYS A 561 3.81 -27.10 -10.17
CA LYS A 561 3.98 -28.54 -10.08
C LYS A 561 5.21 -28.89 -9.22
N VAL A 562 6.37 -28.30 -9.54
CA VAL A 562 7.61 -28.51 -8.78
C VAL A 562 7.43 -28.11 -7.30
N LEU A 563 6.82 -26.95 -7.03
CA LEU A 563 6.58 -26.49 -5.66
C LEU A 563 5.59 -27.40 -4.92
N CYS A 564 4.55 -27.89 -5.60
CA CYS A 564 3.57 -28.80 -5.03
C CYS A 564 4.19 -30.15 -4.64
N GLU A 565 4.98 -30.73 -5.52
CA GLU A 565 5.69 -31.99 -5.27
C GLU A 565 6.71 -31.87 -4.14
N THR A 566 7.40 -30.72 -4.05
CA THR A 566 8.49 -30.52 -3.07
C THR A 566 7.97 -30.06 -1.71
N TYR A 567 7.00 -29.14 -1.70
CA TYR A 567 6.61 -28.40 -0.49
C TYR A 567 5.12 -28.62 -0.10
N GLY A 568 4.36 -29.34 -0.92
CA GLY A 568 3.01 -29.79 -0.57
C GLY A 568 1.85 -29.09 -1.32
N PRO A 569 0.62 -29.58 -1.12
CA PRO A 569 -0.54 -29.29 -1.96
C PRO A 569 -1.01 -27.83 -1.96
N ARG A 570 -0.54 -26.99 -1.03
CA ARG A 570 -0.86 -25.56 -1.02
C ARG A 570 -0.38 -24.81 -2.24
N PHE A 571 0.61 -25.38 -2.97
CA PHE A 571 1.12 -24.87 -4.24
C PHE A 571 0.44 -25.52 -5.47
N LYS A 572 -0.62 -26.31 -5.27
CA LYS A 572 -1.37 -26.89 -6.39
C LYS A 572 -1.83 -25.78 -7.35
N CYS A 573 -1.53 -25.96 -8.63
CA CYS A 573 -1.89 -25.02 -9.67
C CYS A 573 -3.42 -24.88 -9.77
N PRO A 574 -3.99 -23.68 -9.66
CA PRO A 574 -5.41 -23.45 -9.89
C PRO A 574 -5.82 -23.75 -11.34
N PRO A 575 -7.05 -24.23 -11.59
CA PRO A 575 -7.55 -24.56 -12.93
C PRO A 575 -7.38 -23.43 -13.96
N ILE A 576 -7.74 -22.20 -13.62
CA ILE A 576 -7.58 -21.02 -14.51
C ILE A 576 -6.11 -20.84 -14.91
N LEU A 577 -5.18 -20.89 -13.96
CA LEU A 577 -3.74 -20.74 -14.27
C LEU A 577 -3.23 -21.89 -15.15
N ALA A 578 -3.70 -23.12 -14.91
CA ALA A 578 -3.32 -24.28 -15.73
C ALA A 578 -3.83 -24.14 -17.17
N GLU A 579 -5.05 -23.63 -17.35
CA GLU A 579 -5.63 -23.37 -18.67
C GLU A 579 -4.90 -22.25 -19.41
N LEU A 580 -4.63 -21.11 -18.74
CA LEU A 580 -3.84 -20.01 -19.29
C LEU A 580 -2.44 -20.48 -19.71
N GLY A 581 -1.80 -21.28 -18.85
CA GLY A 581 -0.48 -21.86 -19.16
C GLY A 581 -0.49 -22.78 -20.37
N LYS A 582 -1.52 -23.59 -20.53
CA LYS A 582 -1.70 -24.44 -21.72
C LYS A 582 -1.84 -23.63 -23.00
N ASN A 583 -2.56 -22.51 -22.94
CA ASN A 583 -2.85 -21.65 -24.09
C ASN A 583 -1.77 -20.58 -24.32
N ASN A 584 -0.78 -20.47 -23.44
CA ASN A 584 0.20 -19.38 -23.41
C ASN A 584 -0.47 -18.00 -23.42
N GLU A 585 -1.48 -17.83 -22.60
CA GLU A 585 -2.32 -16.65 -22.49
C GLU A 585 -2.05 -15.93 -21.16
N ALA A 586 -2.04 -14.60 -21.15
CA ALA A 586 -1.85 -13.80 -19.93
C ALA A 586 -3.21 -13.56 -19.21
N PHE A 587 -3.17 -13.32 -17.91
CA PHE A 587 -4.36 -12.94 -17.15
C PHE A 587 -5.01 -11.66 -17.68
N TYR A 588 -4.19 -10.66 -18.00
CA TYR A 588 -4.70 -9.40 -18.54
C TYR A 588 -5.16 -9.46 -19.99
N ASP A 589 -4.82 -10.50 -20.73
CA ASP A 589 -5.40 -10.74 -22.06
C ASP A 589 -6.83 -11.32 -21.93
N ARG A 590 -7.05 -12.25 -20.98
CA ARG A 590 -8.35 -12.90 -20.79
C ARG A 590 -9.34 -12.05 -19.98
N PHE A 591 -8.88 -11.43 -18.91
CA PHE A 591 -9.72 -10.73 -17.92
C PHE A 591 -9.57 -9.20 -17.99
N SER A 592 -9.09 -8.68 -19.13
CA SER A 592 -8.98 -7.23 -19.29
C SER A 592 -10.35 -6.58 -19.08
N PRO A 593 -10.48 -5.62 -18.17
CA PRO A 593 -11.74 -4.92 -17.98
C PRO A 593 -12.10 -4.17 -19.26
N GLU A 594 -13.38 -4.21 -19.62
CA GLU A 594 -13.91 -3.38 -20.71
C GLU A 594 -13.55 -1.90 -20.44
N SER A 595 -13.00 -1.24 -21.44
CA SER A 595 -12.50 0.14 -21.40
C SER A 595 -13.63 1.17 -21.18
#